data_463581a115a01b29cef8156859aa550d
#
_entry.id   463581a115a01b29cef8156859aa550d
#
_cell.length_a   1.000
_cell.length_b   1.000
_cell.length_c   1.000
_cell.angle_alpha   90.00
_cell.angle_beta   90.00
_cell.angle_gamma   90.00
#
_symmetry.space_group_name_H-M   'P 1'
#
loop_
_entity.id
_entity.type
_entity.pdbx_description
1 polymer ?
#
loop_
_entity_poly.entity_id
_entity_poly.type
_entity_poly.pdbx_seq_one_letter_code
_entity_poly.pdbx_strand_id
1 'polypeptide(L)'
;YEVLGVSKGASEDEIKKAYKKLARKYHPDMNPGDKEAEEKFKEVNEANEVLSDPEKKARYDQFGFAGVDPSYGAGAGGGAYGGAGGFDFGDLGDIFGSFFGGGFGGQRRNPNAPQRGESIRASVSVTFKEAAFGCEKDVTVERSEQCATCKGSGCQPGTTPEICPDCRGSGQVQVQQRTPMGVFATSRPCQKCHGTGRIIHQPCTDCGGQGRVRKRKTIKVNIPAGIDHGQTISLRGQGNAGKNGGSAGDLLITVMVQPDETFRREGVDVFCDAPITFAQAVLGATLEIPTIDGKVKYDLPEGTQTGTVFRLRGKGIPVLNGRGRGDQYVTVNVETPRNLTKEQKEALRSFSDMLGESNYEKRKSFFKKK
;
A
#
# COMPACT_ATOMS: atom_id res chain seq x y z
N TYR A 1 -40.74 2.06 -1.59
CA TYR A 1 -41.23 1.91 -2.95
C TYR A 1 -41.47 3.27 -3.62
N GLU A 2 -42.14 4.20 -2.95
CA GLU A 2 -42.43 5.56 -3.46
C GLU A 2 -41.14 6.34 -3.80
N VAL A 3 -40.11 6.28 -2.94
CA VAL A 3 -38.82 6.94 -3.16
C VAL A 3 -38.15 6.49 -4.46
N LEU A 4 -38.23 5.21 -4.79
CA LEU A 4 -37.71 4.66 -6.04
C LEU A 4 -38.68 4.81 -7.22
N GLY A 5 -39.93 5.20 -6.97
CA GLY A 5 -41.00 5.31 -7.98
C GLY A 5 -41.38 3.97 -8.61
N VAL A 6 -41.36 2.90 -7.80
CA VAL A 6 -41.76 1.54 -8.22
C VAL A 6 -42.97 1.05 -7.44
N SER A 7 -43.73 0.13 -8.03
CA SER A 7 -44.94 -0.43 -7.39
C SER A 7 -44.55 -1.41 -6.27
N LYS A 8 -45.46 -1.57 -5.27
CA LYS A 8 -45.35 -2.58 -4.24
C LYS A 8 -45.47 -3.96 -4.91
N GLY A 9 -44.39 -4.74 -4.84
CA GLY A 9 -44.28 -6.01 -5.59
C GLY A 9 -43.38 -5.97 -6.84
N ALA A 10 -42.71 -4.84 -7.11
CA ALA A 10 -41.75 -4.74 -8.20
C ALA A 10 -40.65 -5.81 -8.09
N SER A 11 -40.22 -6.30 -9.24
CA SER A 11 -39.11 -7.27 -9.34
C SER A 11 -37.78 -6.66 -8.93
N GLU A 12 -36.80 -7.49 -8.57
CA GLU A 12 -35.46 -7.02 -8.24
C GLU A 12 -34.80 -6.22 -9.36
N ASP A 13 -35.05 -6.60 -10.61
CA ASP A 13 -34.50 -5.90 -11.79
C ASP A 13 -35.11 -4.51 -11.97
N GLU A 14 -36.41 -4.35 -11.69
CA GLU A 14 -37.09 -3.06 -11.72
C GLU A 14 -36.57 -2.14 -10.61
N ILE A 15 -36.38 -2.66 -9.40
CA ILE A 15 -35.78 -1.94 -8.27
C ILE A 15 -34.37 -1.49 -8.61
N LYS A 16 -33.53 -2.39 -9.14
CA LYS A 16 -32.15 -2.08 -9.56
C LYS A 16 -32.07 -1.02 -10.67
N LYS A 17 -33.01 -1.09 -11.64
CA LYS A 17 -33.07 -0.07 -12.72
C LYS A 17 -33.48 1.30 -12.20
N ALA A 18 -34.51 1.35 -11.35
CA ALA A 18 -34.98 2.58 -10.74
C ALA A 18 -33.89 3.23 -9.88
N TYR A 19 -33.23 2.42 -9.04
CA TYR A 19 -32.09 2.88 -8.22
C TYR A 19 -30.98 3.48 -9.07
N LYS A 20 -30.49 2.75 -10.09
CA LYS A 20 -29.40 3.26 -10.97
C LYS A 20 -29.74 4.59 -11.64
N LYS A 21 -31.00 4.76 -12.04
CA LYS A 21 -31.48 6.00 -12.67
C LYS A 21 -31.47 7.16 -11.68
N LEU A 22 -31.98 6.97 -10.47
CA LEU A 22 -32.08 8.00 -9.45
C LEU A 22 -30.72 8.30 -8.80
N ALA A 23 -29.91 7.27 -8.53
CA ALA A 23 -28.56 7.43 -8.00
C ALA A 23 -27.67 8.26 -8.94
N ARG A 24 -27.76 8.06 -10.28
CA ARG A 24 -27.06 8.89 -11.26
C ARG A 24 -27.59 10.32 -11.28
N LYS A 25 -28.94 10.50 -11.15
CA LYS A 25 -29.57 11.82 -11.19
C LYS A 25 -29.17 12.69 -10.00
N TYR A 26 -29.09 12.09 -8.80
CA TYR A 26 -28.81 12.80 -7.55
C TYR A 26 -27.37 12.60 -7.03
N HIS A 27 -26.47 12.08 -7.90
CA HIS A 27 -25.07 11.87 -7.51
C HIS A 27 -24.39 13.20 -7.10
N PRO A 28 -23.61 13.22 -6.00
CA PRO A 28 -22.94 14.44 -5.55
C PRO A 28 -21.97 15.03 -6.58
N ASP A 29 -21.31 14.21 -7.41
CA ASP A 29 -20.43 14.67 -8.48
C ASP A 29 -21.18 15.38 -9.61
N MET A 30 -22.44 15.04 -9.82
CA MET A 30 -23.30 15.66 -10.84
C MET A 30 -24.05 16.87 -10.31
N ASN A 31 -24.19 17.01 -8.99
CA ASN A 31 -24.93 18.08 -8.31
C ASN A 31 -24.09 18.64 -7.14
N PRO A 32 -22.89 19.20 -7.39
CA PRO A 32 -22.02 19.68 -6.33
C PRO A 32 -22.64 20.85 -5.56
N GLY A 33 -22.81 20.66 -4.24
CA GLY A 33 -23.36 21.68 -3.35
C GLY A 33 -24.87 21.78 -3.26
N ASP A 34 -25.62 20.94 -3.95
CA ASP A 34 -27.09 20.88 -3.88
C ASP A 34 -27.53 19.95 -2.71
N LYS A 35 -27.98 20.57 -1.62
CA LYS A 35 -28.45 19.86 -0.42
C LYS A 35 -29.71 19.03 -0.66
N GLU A 36 -30.62 19.48 -1.54
CA GLU A 36 -31.81 18.70 -1.85
C GLU A 36 -31.48 17.44 -2.65
N ALA A 37 -30.51 17.53 -3.57
CA ALA A 37 -29.99 16.36 -4.29
C ALA A 37 -29.28 15.37 -3.35
N GLU A 38 -28.57 15.89 -2.36
CA GLU A 38 -27.89 15.06 -1.35
C GLU A 38 -28.89 14.32 -0.45
N GLU A 39 -29.95 14.98 0.02
CA GLU A 39 -31.00 14.34 0.82
C GLU A 39 -31.73 13.27 0.01
N LYS A 40 -32.12 13.55 -1.24
CA LYS A 40 -32.74 12.57 -2.13
C LYS A 40 -31.82 11.40 -2.46
N PHE A 41 -30.52 11.65 -2.56
CA PHE A 41 -29.56 10.58 -2.78
C PHE A 41 -29.47 9.64 -1.57
N LYS A 42 -29.55 10.16 -0.33
CA LYS A 42 -29.60 9.37 0.91
C LYS A 42 -30.86 8.52 0.97
N GLU A 43 -32.03 9.11 0.69
CA GLU A 43 -33.31 8.39 0.67
C GLU A 43 -33.33 7.27 -0.39
N VAL A 44 -32.79 7.51 -1.58
CA VAL A 44 -32.68 6.53 -2.65
C VAL A 44 -31.78 5.36 -2.28
N ASN A 45 -30.65 5.63 -1.61
CA ASN A 45 -29.75 4.59 -1.13
C ASN A 45 -30.40 3.73 -0.03
N GLU A 46 -31.07 4.35 0.93
CA GLU A 46 -31.80 3.66 2.00
C GLU A 46 -32.92 2.77 1.43
N ALA A 47 -33.72 3.31 0.51
CA ALA A 47 -34.76 2.54 -0.16
C ALA A 47 -34.20 1.34 -0.93
N ASN A 48 -33.08 1.50 -1.62
CA ASN A 48 -32.44 0.40 -2.34
C ASN A 48 -31.87 -0.65 -1.36
N GLU A 49 -31.30 -0.25 -0.23
CA GLU A 49 -30.76 -1.17 0.75
C GLU A 49 -31.87 -2.10 1.33
N VAL A 50 -33.03 -1.52 1.63
CA VAL A 50 -34.16 -2.29 2.16
C VAL A 50 -34.78 -3.20 1.10
N LEU A 51 -34.95 -2.72 -0.13
CA LEU A 51 -35.68 -3.43 -1.18
C LEU A 51 -34.84 -4.40 -2.01
N SER A 52 -33.49 -4.29 -1.97
CA SER A 52 -32.58 -5.22 -2.68
C SER A 52 -32.30 -6.50 -1.89
N ASP A 53 -32.54 -6.51 -0.58
CA ASP A 53 -32.36 -7.67 0.27
C ASP A 53 -33.71 -8.38 0.47
N PRO A 54 -33.85 -9.66 0.08
CA PRO A 54 -35.12 -10.40 0.18
C PRO A 54 -35.69 -10.48 1.61
N GLU A 55 -34.82 -10.59 2.64
CA GLU A 55 -35.25 -10.67 4.04
C GLU A 55 -35.71 -9.30 4.54
N LYS A 56 -35.01 -8.23 4.23
CA LYS A 56 -35.39 -6.86 4.60
C LYS A 56 -36.67 -6.46 3.88
N LYS A 57 -36.78 -6.78 2.60
CA LYS A 57 -37.98 -6.54 1.78
C LYS A 57 -39.20 -7.24 2.39
N ALA A 58 -39.08 -8.52 2.77
CA ALA A 58 -40.17 -9.26 3.39
C ALA A 58 -40.60 -8.65 4.73
N ARG A 59 -39.67 -8.19 5.55
CA ARG A 59 -39.97 -7.49 6.81
C ARG A 59 -40.62 -6.13 6.57
N TYR A 60 -40.17 -5.39 5.59
CA TYR A 60 -40.74 -4.11 5.19
C TYR A 60 -42.17 -4.31 4.64
N ASP A 61 -42.42 -5.37 3.88
CA ASP A 61 -43.73 -5.68 3.32
C ASP A 61 -44.74 -6.08 4.39
N GLN A 62 -44.31 -6.74 5.48
CA GLN A 62 -45.16 -7.16 6.60
C GLN A 62 -45.38 -6.07 7.64
N PHE A 63 -44.34 -5.33 8.01
CA PHE A 63 -44.35 -4.42 9.15
C PHE A 63 -44.15 -2.95 8.78
N GLY A 64 -44.00 -2.63 7.49
CA GLY A 64 -43.71 -1.30 7.02
C GLY A 64 -42.34 -0.79 7.50
N PHE A 65 -42.24 0.51 7.71
CA PHE A 65 -41.03 1.15 8.20
C PHE A 65 -40.55 0.61 9.55
N ALA A 66 -41.49 0.25 10.44
CA ALA A 66 -41.18 -0.32 11.75
C ALA A 66 -40.46 -1.69 11.69
N GLY A 67 -40.56 -2.42 10.58
CA GLY A 67 -39.90 -3.72 10.40
C GLY A 67 -38.43 -3.60 10.03
N VAL A 68 -37.97 -2.42 9.60
CA VAL A 68 -36.61 -2.14 9.12
C VAL A 68 -35.93 -0.99 9.85
N ASP A 69 -36.65 -0.25 10.71
CA ASP A 69 -36.11 0.81 11.52
C ASP A 69 -35.41 0.23 12.78
N PRO A 70 -34.08 0.49 12.93
CA PRO A 70 -33.32 0.01 14.08
C PRO A 70 -33.84 0.52 15.42
N SER A 71 -34.52 1.67 15.44
CA SER A 71 -35.03 2.29 16.65
C SER A 71 -36.30 1.58 17.19
N TYR A 72 -37.07 0.92 16.32
CA TYR A 72 -38.31 0.22 16.70
C TYR A 72 -38.06 -1.19 17.24
N GLY A 73 -36.96 -1.85 16.81
CA GLY A 73 -36.55 -3.16 17.33
C GLY A 73 -35.94 -3.12 18.72
N ALA A 74 -35.52 -1.96 19.20
CA ALA A 74 -34.91 -1.77 20.53
C ALA A 74 -35.95 -1.58 21.65
N GLY A 75 -37.23 -1.47 21.31
CA GLY A 75 -38.32 -1.18 22.26
C GLY A 75 -38.83 -2.35 23.09
N ALA A 76 -38.35 -3.58 22.90
CA ALA A 76 -38.76 -4.75 23.71
C ALA A 76 -37.66 -5.25 24.67
N GLY A 77 -36.64 -4.49 24.98
CA GLY A 77 -35.56 -4.86 25.90
C GLY A 77 -34.52 -3.77 26.12
N GLY A 78 -34.86 -2.70 26.77
CA GLY A 78 -34.00 -1.92 27.67
C GLY A 78 -32.86 -1.06 27.07
N GLY A 79 -32.99 0.27 27.24
CA GLY A 79 -31.88 1.12 27.62
C GLY A 79 -31.42 2.20 26.62
N ALA A 80 -31.97 3.39 26.87
CA ALA A 80 -31.59 4.68 26.33
C ALA A 80 -30.06 4.95 26.26
N TYR A 81 -29.63 5.60 25.19
CA TYR A 81 -28.61 6.67 25.26
C TYR A 81 -28.91 7.73 24.21
N GLY A 82 -29.45 8.86 24.69
CA GLY A 82 -29.52 10.08 23.91
C GLY A 82 -28.17 10.78 23.99
N GLY A 83 -27.78 11.42 22.91
CA GLY A 83 -26.57 12.24 22.86
C GLY A 83 -26.38 12.81 21.45
N ALA A 84 -26.88 14.04 21.23
CA ALA A 84 -26.64 14.82 20.04
C ALA A 84 -25.15 15.14 19.86
N GLY A 85 -24.60 14.97 18.69
CA GLY A 85 -23.26 15.42 18.33
C GLY A 85 -22.90 14.96 16.92
N GLY A 86 -22.74 15.94 16.02
CA GLY A 86 -22.50 15.83 14.60
C GLY A 86 -21.49 14.75 14.21
N PHE A 87 -21.92 13.83 13.42
CA PHE A 87 -21.08 12.79 12.84
C PHE A 87 -20.83 13.11 11.37
N ASP A 88 -19.53 13.17 11.05
CA ASP A 88 -18.98 13.27 9.70
C ASP A 88 -19.35 12.01 8.88
N PHE A 89 -19.93 12.23 7.71
CA PHE A 89 -20.64 11.25 6.88
C PHE A 89 -19.73 10.25 6.14
N GLY A 90 -18.38 10.34 6.32
CA GLY A 90 -17.41 9.42 5.69
C GLY A 90 -17.35 8.02 6.29
N ASP A 91 -17.80 7.84 7.54
CA ASP A 91 -17.58 6.63 8.35
C ASP A 91 -18.87 5.77 8.55
N LEU A 92 -19.98 6.19 7.93
CA LEU A 92 -21.28 5.53 8.14
C LEU A 92 -21.39 4.14 7.49
N GLY A 93 -20.64 3.89 6.41
CA GLY A 93 -20.57 2.59 5.75
C GLY A 93 -19.96 1.50 6.62
N ASP A 94 -18.93 1.84 7.38
CA ASP A 94 -18.23 0.89 8.26
C ASP A 94 -18.98 0.65 9.57
N ILE A 95 -19.67 1.67 10.11
CA ILE A 95 -20.48 1.52 11.34
C ILE A 95 -21.77 0.74 11.04
N PHE A 96 -22.41 0.98 9.91
CA PHE A 96 -23.61 0.27 9.51
C PHE A 96 -23.32 -1.19 9.10
N GLY A 97 -22.20 -1.44 8.39
CA GLY A 97 -21.70 -2.78 8.10
C GLY A 97 -21.33 -3.56 9.36
N SER A 98 -20.80 -2.88 10.38
CA SER A 98 -20.47 -3.47 11.68
C SER A 98 -21.69 -3.77 12.56
N PHE A 99 -22.76 -2.97 12.44
CA PHE A 99 -23.95 -3.12 13.27
C PHE A 99 -25.01 -4.04 12.64
N PHE A 100 -25.11 -4.06 11.32
CA PHE A 100 -26.12 -4.88 10.61
C PHE A 100 -25.54 -6.08 9.83
N GLY A 101 -24.31 -6.00 9.31
CA GLY A 101 -23.66 -7.11 8.61
C GLY A 101 -22.91 -8.06 9.55
N GLY A 102 -22.67 -7.64 10.76
CA GLY A 102 -22.02 -8.44 11.81
C GLY A 102 -23.02 -9.01 12.81
N GLY A 103 -24.10 -9.64 12.32
CA GLY A 103 -25.12 -10.25 13.11
C GLY A 103 -24.66 -10.75 14.47
N PHE A 104 -25.54 -10.81 15.39
CA PHE A 104 -25.56 -11.44 16.72
C PHE A 104 -24.87 -12.82 16.87
N GLY A 105 -24.08 -13.20 15.89
CA GLY A 105 -23.11 -14.28 15.90
C GLY A 105 -21.70 -13.72 15.93
N GLY A 106 -21.31 -12.99 16.96
CA GLY A 106 -19.91 -12.81 17.29
C GLY A 106 -19.28 -14.18 17.30
N GLN A 107 -18.70 -14.58 16.19
CA GLN A 107 -17.98 -15.84 16.05
C GLN A 107 -16.96 -15.84 17.18
N ARG A 108 -17.29 -16.51 18.29
CA ARG A 108 -16.42 -16.65 19.46
C ARG A 108 -15.09 -17.10 18.89
N ARG A 109 -14.18 -16.16 18.70
CA ARG A 109 -12.81 -16.47 18.25
C ARG A 109 -12.29 -17.47 19.25
N ASN A 110 -12.28 -18.73 18.83
CA ASN A 110 -11.70 -19.78 19.64
C ASN A 110 -10.23 -19.43 19.83
N PRO A 111 -9.76 -19.10 21.04
CA PRO A 111 -8.35 -18.72 21.26
C PRO A 111 -7.39 -19.84 20.88
N ASN A 112 -7.89 -21.07 20.77
CA ASN A 112 -7.14 -22.23 20.32
C ASN A 112 -7.23 -22.50 18.81
N ALA A 113 -7.98 -21.68 18.05
CA ALA A 113 -7.99 -21.81 16.60
C ALA A 113 -6.58 -21.55 16.01
N PRO A 114 -6.23 -22.20 14.91
CA PRO A 114 -5.00 -21.91 14.19
C PRO A 114 -4.94 -20.43 13.81
N GLN A 115 -3.89 -19.74 14.22
CA GLN A 115 -3.68 -18.34 13.94
C GLN A 115 -2.45 -18.19 13.04
N ARG A 116 -2.60 -17.47 11.94
CA ARG A 116 -1.49 -17.12 11.06
C ARG A 116 -0.46 -16.28 11.83
N GLY A 117 0.81 -16.55 11.57
CA GLY A 117 1.90 -15.75 12.12
C GLY A 117 1.91 -14.33 11.58
N GLU A 118 2.50 -13.44 12.35
CA GLU A 118 2.66 -12.03 11.96
C GLU A 118 3.66 -11.91 10.81
N SER A 119 3.37 -11.02 9.87
CA SER A 119 4.31 -10.66 8.82
C SER A 119 5.42 -9.77 9.37
N ILE A 120 6.65 -9.99 8.89
CA ILE A 120 7.84 -9.23 9.30
C ILE A 120 8.16 -8.24 8.18
N ARG A 121 8.60 -7.06 8.57
CA ARG A 121 9.11 -6.04 7.65
C ARG A 121 10.62 -5.93 7.79
N ALA A 122 11.30 -5.86 6.65
CA ALA A 122 12.73 -5.61 6.56
C ALA A 122 13.00 -4.62 5.42
N SER A 123 14.16 -4.01 5.40
CA SER A 123 14.61 -3.17 4.30
C SER A 123 15.93 -3.71 3.75
N VAL A 124 16.15 -3.53 2.46
CA VAL A 124 17.39 -3.85 1.78
C VAL A 124 17.85 -2.67 0.94
N SER A 125 19.12 -2.29 1.07
CA SER A 125 19.72 -1.24 0.24
C SER A 125 20.36 -1.86 -0.99
N VAL A 126 20.07 -1.28 -2.15
CA VAL A 126 20.65 -1.65 -3.44
C VAL A 126 21.20 -0.42 -4.13
N THR A 127 22.22 -0.60 -4.95
CA THR A 127 22.73 0.46 -5.82
C THR A 127 21.78 0.72 -6.99
N PHE A 128 21.92 1.85 -7.65
CA PHE A 128 21.13 2.20 -8.82
C PHE A 128 21.20 1.13 -9.93
N LYS A 129 22.40 0.62 -10.19
CA LYS A 129 22.63 -0.45 -11.19
C LYS A 129 21.99 -1.77 -10.77
N GLU A 130 22.12 -2.15 -9.50
CA GLU A 130 21.47 -3.36 -8.98
C GLU A 130 19.95 -3.28 -9.08
N ALA A 131 19.35 -2.11 -8.84
CA ALA A 131 17.92 -1.91 -9.03
C ALA A 131 17.50 -1.97 -10.51
N ALA A 132 18.35 -1.48 -11.42
CA ALA A 132 18.09 -1.51 -12.85
C ALA A 132 18.16 -2.93 -13.43
N PHE A 133 19.17 -3.71 -13.07
CA PHE A 133 19.42 -5.03 -13.67
C PHE A 133 18.89 -6.21 -12.83
N GLY A 134 18.50 -5.93 -11.59
CA GLY A 134 18.17 -6.95 -10.61
C GLY A 134 19.42 -7.56 -9.97
N CYS A 135 19.26 -8.11 -8.80
CA CYS A 135 20.34 -8.77 -8.06
C CYS A 135 19.80 -9.73 -7.03
N GLU A 136 20.68 -10.58 -6.50
CA GLU A 136 20.38 -11.37 -5.30
C GLU A 136 21.04 -10.72 -4.08
N LYS A 137 20.30 -10.59 -2.99
CA LYS A 137 20.79 -10.06 -1.72
C LYS A 137 20.45 -11.00 -0.57
N ASP A 138 21.36 -11.11 0.36
CA ASP A 138 21.16 -11.83 1.61
C ASP A 138 20.58 -10.88 2.66
N VAL A 139 19.37 -11.17 3.12
CA VAL A 139 18.69 -10.38 4.15
C VAL A 139 18.58 -11.19 5.43
N THR A 140 19.21 -10.70 6.51
CA THR A 140 19.13 -11.33 7.82
C THR A 140 17.98 -10.76 8.63
N VAL A 141 17.06 -11.60 9.03
CA VAL A 141 15.88 -11.23 9.82
C VAL A 141 15.80 -12.05 11.10
N GLU A 142 15.28 -11.44 12.16
CA GLU A 142 14.87 -12.16 13.35
C GLU A 142 13.41 -12.56 13.22
N ARG A 143 13.13 -13.84 13.35
CA ARG A 143 11.76 -14.36 13.30
C ARG A 143 11.53 -15.42 14.37
N SER A 144 10.27 -15.54 14.77
CA SER A 144 9.82 -16.66 15.58
C SER A 144 9.63 -17.88 14.68
N GLU A 145 10.36 -18.94 14.95
CA GLU A 145 10.20 -20.25 14.31
C GLU A 145 9.53 -21.23 15.27
N GLN A 146 8.88 -22.24 14.71
CA GLN A 146 8.36 -23.34 15.51
C GLN A 146 9.54 -24.03 16.24
N CYS A 147 9.39 -24.27 17.52
CA CYS A 147 10.41 -24.97 18.29
C CYS A 147 10.62 -26.38 17.73
N ALA A 148 11.85 -26.70 17.33
CA ALA A 148 12.17 -27.97 16.72
C ALA A 148 12.00 -29.14 17.73
N THR A 149 12.28 -28.89 19.01
CA THR A 149 12.25 -29.87 20.09
C THR A 149 10.84 -30.33 20.42
N CYS A 150 9.92 -29.37 20.63
CA CYS A 150 8.53 -29.69 20.99
C CYS A 150 7.55 -29.61 19.80
N LYS A 151 8.03 -29.26 18.61
CA LYS A 151 7.20 -29.14 17.40
C LYS A 151 5.94 -28.26 17.60
N GLY A 152 6.09 -27.20 18.40
CA GLY A 152 5.02 -26.24 18.66
C GLY A 152 4.08 -26.57 19.81
N SER A 153 4.22 -27.73 20.47
CA SER A 153 3.37 -28.10 21.61
C SER A 153 3.62 -27.31 22.88
N GLY A 154 4.84 -26.79 23.02
CA GLY A 154 5.30 -26.14 24.25
C GLY A 154 5.67 -27.11 25.38
N CYS A 155 5.41 -28.41 25.21
CA CYS A 155 5.67 -29.42 26.22
C CYS A 155 7.04 -30.08 26.02
N GLN A 156 7.61 -30.63 27.05
CA GLN A 156 8.80 -31.48 26.97
C GLN A 156 8.52 -32.69 26.06
N PRO A 157 9.49 -33.13 25.24
CA PRO A 157 9.34 -34.33 24.42
C PRO A 157 8.85 -35.53 25.22
N GLY A 158 7.85 -36.22 24.71
CA GLY A 158 7.19 -37.34 25.40
C GLY A 158 6.02 -36.95 26.30
N THR A 159 5.75 -35.66 26.48
CA THR A 159 4.57 -35.17 27.23
C THR A 159 3.61 -34.42 26.32
N THR A 160 2.33 -34.42 26.69
CA THR A 160 1.27 -33.72 25.94
C THR A 160 0.60 -32.68 26.86
N PRO A 161 0.10 -31.57 26.29
CA PRO A 161 -0.64 -30.60 27.06
C PRO A 161 -2.00 -31.18 27.49
N GLU A 162 -2.37 -30.96 28.75
CA GLU A 162 -3.66 -31.37 29.29
C GLU A 162 -4.74 -30.32 29.01
N ILE A 163 -5.96 -30.74 28.74
CA ILE A 163 -7.09 -29.82 28.55
C ILE A 163 -7.42 -29.20 29.93
N CYS A 164 -7.49 -27.90 29.99
CA CYS A 164 -7.81 -27.22 31.24
C CYS A 164 -9.23 -27.64 31.74
N PRO A 165 -9.34 -28.19 32.93
CA PRO A 165 -10.64 -28.67 33.46
C PRO A 165 -11.63 -27.53 33.71
N ASP A 166 -11.15 -26.36 34.10
CA ASP A 166 -11.99 -25.22 34.46
C ASP A 166 -12.71 -24.60 33.26
N CYS A 167 -12.04 -24.45 32.13
CA CYS A 167 -12.60 -23.89 30.90
C CYS A 167 -12.88 -24.97 29.82
N ARG A 168 -12.58 -26.22 30.08
CA ARG A 168 -12.75 -27.36 29.14
C ARG A 168 -12.17 -27.08 27.76
N GLY A 169 -11.00 -26.45 27.72
CA GLY A 169 -10.30 -26.14 26.48
C GLY A 169 -10.69 -24.81 25.80
N SER A 170 -11.72 -24.11 26.27
CA SER A 170 -12.16 -22.85 25.64
C SER A 170 -11.23 -21.67 25.92
N GLY A 171 -10.38 -21.75 26.93
CA GLY A 171 -9.52 -20.65 27.38
C GLY A 171 -10.26 -19.51 28.08
N GLN A 172 -11.60 -19.54 28.10
CA GLN A 172 -12.42 -18.50 28.68
C GLN A 172 -13.45 -19.10 29.66
N VAL A 173 -13.79 -18.32 30.67
CA VAL A 173 -14.85 -18.65 31.64
C VAL A 173 -15.88 -17.53 31.60
N GLN A 174 -17.16 -17.92 31.64
CA GLN A 174 -18.25 -16.96 31.75
C GLN A 174 -18.50 -16.63 33.24
N VAL A 175 -18.44 -15.35 33.56
CA VAL A 175 -18.74 -14.82 34.89
C VAL A 175 -20.02 -14.02 34.77
N GLN A 176 -21.02 -14.41 35.53
CA GLN A 176 -22.25 -13.65 35.67
C GLN A 176 -22.05 -12.51 36.66
N GLN A 177 -22.19 -11.29 36.22
CA GLN A 177 -22.10 -10.09 37.04
C GLN A 177 -23.53 -9.55 37.24
N ARG A 178 -24.01 -9.52 38.49
CA ARG A 178 -25.27 -8.88 38.83
C ARG A 178 -25.04 -7.39 38.97
N THR A 179 -25.70 -6.62 38.13
CA THR A 179 -25.75 -5.17 38.24
C THR A 179 -27.18 -4.72 38.56
N PRO A 180 -27.39 -3.47 39.02
CA PRO A 180 -28.76 -2.96 39.31
C PRO A 180 -29.68 -3.00 38.08
N MET A 181 -29.11 -3.12 36.87
CA MET A 181 -29.84 -3.18 35.59
C MET A 181 -30.02 -4.61 35.04
N GLY A 182 -29.62 -5.66 35.79
CA GLY A 182 -29.79 -7.05 35.36
C GLY A 182 -28.49 -7.89 35.49
N VAL A 183 -28.60 -9.15 35.05
CA VAL A 183 -27.50 -10.12 35.07
C VAL A 183 -26.80 -10.10 33.71
N PHE A 184 -25.54 -9.67 33.66
CA PHE A 184 -24.73 -9.69 32.45
C PHE A 184 -23.71 -10.83 32.52
N ALA A 185 -23.67 -11.66 31.48
CA ALA A 185 -22.63 -12.68 31.32
C ALA A 185 -21.40 -12.09 30.60
N THR A 186 -20.32 -11.92 31.33
CA THR A 186 -19.05 -11.45 30.80
C THR A 186 -18.06 -12.59 30.62
N SER A 187 -17.42 -12.69 29.48
CA SER A 187 -16.37 -13.69 29.23
C SER A 187 -15.01 -13.15 29.69
N ARG A 188 -14.30 -13.91 30.53
CA ARG A 188 -12.96 -13.58 31.01
C ARG A 188 -11.97 -14.69 30.68
N PRO A 189 -10.68 -14.37 30.45
CA PRO A 189 -9.64 -15.40 30.34
C PRO A 189 -9.64 -16.31 31.56
N CYS A 190 -9.55 -17.62 31.33
CA CYS A 190 -9.46 -18.59 32.42
C CYS A 190 -8.17 -18.36 33.21
N GLN A 191 -8.28 -18.16 34.52
CA GLN A 191 -7.12 -17.87 35.38
C GLN A 191 -6.14 -19.05 35.47
N LYS A 192 -6.64 -20.28 35.42
CA LYS A 192 -5.82 -21.50 35.55
C LYS A 192 -4.93 -21.77 34.34
N CYS A 193 -5.43 -21.54 33.15
CA CYS A 193 -4.67 -21.72 31.90
C CYS A 193 -4.26 -20.41 31.24
N HIS A 194 -4.51 -19.26 31.85
CA HIS A 194 -4.21 -17.93 31.34
C HIS A 194 -4.71 -17.70 29.89
N GLY A 195 -5.90 -18.24 29.59
CA GLY A 195 -6.52 -18.07 28.28
C GLY A 195 -6.08 -19.09 27.21
N THR A 196 -5.13 -19.98 27.47
CA THR A 196 -4.61 -20.95 26.51
C THR A 196 -5.54 -22.16 26.31
N GLY A 197 -6.45 -22.43 27.24
CA GLY A 197 -7.30 -23.64 27.24
C GLY A 197 -6.56 -24.92 27.56
N ARG A 198 -5.24 -24.90 27.74
CA ARG A 198 -4.39 -26.06 27.99
C ARG A 198 -3.45 -25.77 29.15
N ILE A 199 -3.06 -26.82 29.88
CA ILE A 199 -2.11 -26.75 30.97
C ILE A 199 -0.87 -27.55 30.57
N ILE A 200 0.29 -26.95 30.68
CA ILE A 200 1.59 -27.56 30.43
C ILE A 200 2.25 -27.82 31.77
N HIS A 201 2.33 -29.08 32.19
CA HIS A 201 2.98 -29.43 33.45
C HIS A 201 4.51 -29.47 33.34
N GLN A 202 5.01 -29.90 32.19
CA GLN A 202 6.44 -29.96 31.91
C GLN A 202 6.73 -29.10 30.67
N PRO A 203 7.14 -27.83 30.85
CA PRO A 203 7.45 -26.95 29.73
C PRO A 203 8.73 -27.41 29.01
N CYS A 204 8.73 -27.26 27.70
CA CYS A 204 9.90 -27.50 26.86
C CYS A 204 11.03 -26.56 27.25
N THR A 205 12.23 -27.10 27.52
CA THR A 205 13.39 -26.32 27.96
C THR A 205 13.85 -25.29 26.94
N ASP A 206 13.72 -25.58 25.65
CA ASP A 206 14.20 -24.71 24.58
C ASP A 206 13.31 -23.50 24.32
N CYS A 207 12.01 -23.63 24.51
CA CYS A 207 11.06 -22.55 24.24
C CYS A 207 10.32 -22.05 25.48
N GLY A 208 10.59 -22.61 26.68
CA GLY A 208 9.95 -22.20 27.94
C GLY A 208 8.42 -22.33 27.91
N GLY A 209 7.88 -23.32 27.21
CA GLY A 209 6.44 -23.52 27.10
C GLY A 209 5.74 -22.78 25.95
N GLN A 210 6.45 -21.89 25.25
CA GLN A 210 5.85 -21.04 24.20
C GLN A 210 5.62 -21.76 22.87
N GLY A 211 6.26 -22.92 22.65
CA GLY A 211 6.18 -23.66 21.39
C GLY A 211 6.94 -23.02 20.21
N ARG A 212 7.57 -21.86 20.43
CA ARG A 212 8.27 -21.07 19.42
C ARG A 212 9.56 -20.50 20.00
N VAL A 213 10.56 -20.32 19.13
CA VAL A 213 11.87 -19.75 19.48
C VAL A 213 12.21 -18.64 18.51
N ARG A 214 12.85 -17.57 18.98
CA ARG A 214 13.38 -16.52 18.12
C ARG A 214 14.70 -16.98 17.54
N LYS A 215 14.83 -16.88 16.21
CA LYS A 215 16.08 -17.20 15.51
C LYS A 215 16.38 -16.14 14.47
N ARG A 216 17.68 -15.85 14.31
CA ARG A 216 18.19 -15.09 13.19
C ARG A 216 18.33 -16.01 12.00
N LYS A 217 17.76 -15.63 10.87
CA LYS A 217 17.87 -16.40 9.62
C LYS A 217 18.23 -15.47 8.48
N THR A 218 19.23 -15.87 7.72
CA THR A 218 19.59 -15.19 6.47
C THR A 218 18.79 -15.84 5.33
N ILE A 219 18.11 -15.00 4.56
CA ILE A 219 17.23 -15.39 3.46
C ILE A 219 17.75 -14.75 2.20
N LYS A 220 17.98 -15.52 1.16
CA LYS A 220 18.30 -15.02 -0.17
C LYS A 220 17.06 -14.44 -0.82
N VAL A 221 17.19 -13.21 -1.27
CA VAL A 221 16.10 -12.44 -1.87
C VAL A 221 16.51 -12.09 -3.28
N ASN A 222 15.73 -12.53 -4.24
CA ASN A 222 15.89 -12.14 -5.63
C ASN A 222 15.14 -10.81 -5.85
N ILE A 223 15.90 -9.77 -6.19
CA ILE A 223 15.39 -8.43 -6.48
C ILE A 223 15.24 -8.32 -8.00
N PRO A 224 14.00 -8.17 -8.52
CA PRO A 224 13.77 -8.15 -9.95
C PRO A 224 14.31 -6.88 -10.59
N ALA A 225 14.72 -6.99 -11.86
CA ALA A 225 15.17 -5.85 -12.66
C ALA A 225 14.08 -4.81 -12.82
N GLY A 226 14.44 -3.54 -12.75
CA GLY A 226 13.52 -2.42 -12.90
C GLY A 226 12.78 -2.01 -11.63
N ILE A 227 13.09 -2.63 -10.49
CA ILE A 227 12.47 -2.27 -9.20
C ILE A 227 12.75 -0.80 -8.86
N ASP A 228 11.77 -0.15 -8.23
CA ASP A 228 11.90 1.25 -7.83
C ASP A 228 12.10 1.41 -6.33
N HIS A 229 12.54 2.61 -5.94
CA HIS A 229 12.70 2.98 -4.53
C HIS A 229 11.38 2.85 -3.77
N GLY A 230 11.43 2.25 -2.59
CA GLY A 230 10.26 2.08 -1.73
C GLY A 230 9.33 0.94 -2.11
N GLN A 231 9.56 0.25 -3.22
CA GLN A 231 8.76 -0.93 -3.59
C GLN A 231 9.03 -2.09 -2.64
N THR A 232 7.99 -2.89 -2.41
CA THR A 232 8.03 -3.99 -1.43
C THR A 232 7.89 -5.33 -2.12
N ILE A 233 8.82 -6.23 -1.83
CA ILE A 233 8.81 -7.63 -2.25
C ILE A 233 8.23 -8.47 -1.11
N SER A 234 7.24 -9.33 -1.43
CA SER A 234 6.63 -10.24 -0.45
C SER A 234 7.13 -11.67 -0.64
N LEU A 235 7.78 -12.20 0.40
CA LEU A 235 8.18 -13.60 0.47
C LEU A 235 7.20 -14.36 1.37
N ARG A 236 6.33 -15.13 0.74
CA ARG A 236 5.27 -15.87 1.43
C ARG A 236 5.82 -16.92 2.40
N GLY A 237 5.24 -16.99 3.58
CA GLY A 237 5.60 -17.98 4.61
C GLY A 237 6.98 -17.76 5.25
N GLN A 238 7.66 -16.64 4.99
CA GLN A 238 8.97 -16.33 5.57
C GLN A 238 8.90 -15.39 6.78
N GLY A 239 7.69 -15.05 7.26
CA GLY A 239 7.45 -14.29 8.48
C GLY A 239 7.54 -15.14 9.76
N ASN A 240 6.90 -14.67 10.82
CA ASN A 240 6.81 -15.37 12.10
C ASN A 240 5.95 -16.65 11.98
N ALA A 241 6.34 -17.69 12.70
CA ALA A 241 5.54 -18.90 12.82
C ALA A 241 4.15 -18.60 13.42
N GLY A 242 3.12 -19.26 12.89
CA GLY A 242 1.76 -19.16 13.43
C GLY A 242 1.62 -19.76 14.82
N LYS A 243 0.48 -19.50 15.44
CA LYS A 243 0.07 -20.11 16.71
C LYS A 243 -0.89 -21.27 16.45
N ASN A 244 -0.90 -22.24 17.36
CA ASN A 244 -1.86 -23.36 17.35
C ASN A 244 -1.91 -24.11 16.00
N GLY A 245 -0.77 -24.29 15.33
CA GLY A 245 -0.72 -24.94 14.01
C GLY A 245 -1.10 -24.04 12.83
N GLY A 246 -1.25 -22.73 13.03
CA GLY A 246 -1.49 -21.78 11.96
C GLY A 246 -0.28 -21.62 11.04
N SER A 247 -0.50 -21.17 9.81
CA SER A 247 0.54 -20.90 8.82
C SER A 247 1.46 -19.77 9.27
N ALA A 248 2.70 -19.76 8.78
CA ALA A 248 3.60 -18.64 8.98
C ALA A 248 3.10 -17.37 8.26
N GLY A 249 3.49 -16.21 8.77
CA GLY A 249 3.30 -14.93 8.10
C GLY A 249 4.24 -14.74 6.91
N ASP A 250 4.26 -13.59 6.31
CA ASP A 250 5.11 -13.24 5.18
C ASP A 250 6.27 -12.34 5.61
N LEU A 251 7.35 -12.36 4.83
CA LEU A 251 8.41 -11.37 4.96
C LEU A 251 8.22 -10.33 3.86
N LEU A 252 8.04 -9.09 4.27
CA LEU A 252 7.89 -7.92 3.42
C LEU A 252 9.20 -7.14 3.40
N ILE A 253 9.84 -7.06 2.24
CA ILE A 253 11.15 -6.42 2.09
C ILE A 253 10.98 -5.16 1.26
N THR A 254 11.19 -4.02 1.89
CA THR A 254 11.19 -2.72 1.19
C THR A 254 12.57 -2.45 0.59
N VAL A 255 12.60 -2.21 -0.71
CA VAL A 255 13.86 -1.93 -1.44
C VAL A 255 14.16 -0.44 -1.37
N MET A 256 15.35 -0.12 -0.87
CA MET A 256 15.87 1.24 -0.77
C MET A 256 16.97 1.42 -1.82
N VAL A 257 16.65 2.10 -2.93
CA VAL A 257 17.64 2.37 -3.98
C VAL A 257 18.51 3.55 -3.55
N GLN A 258 19.82 3.35 -3.55
CA GLN A 258 20.78 4.42 -3.28
C GLN A 258 20.81 5.40 -4.47
N PRO A 259 20.90 6.71 -4.21
CA PRO A 259 21.08 7.69 -5.28
C PRO A 259 22.42 7.45 -5.98
N ASP A 260 22.45 7.69 -7.29
CA ASP A 260 23.65 7.64 -8.12
C ASP A 260 24.12 9.08 -8.40
N GLU A 261 25.42 9.31 -8.46
CA GLU A 261 25.99 10.65 -8.70
C GLU A 261 25.76 11.13 -10.13
N THR A 262 25.67 10.20 -11.07
CA THR A 262 25.58 10.50 -12.52
C THR A 262 24.16 10.38 -13.03
N PHE A 263 23.38 9.43 -12.50
CA PHE A 263 22.09 9.08 -13.04
C PHE A 263 20.93 9.45 -12.10
N ARG A 264 19.91 10.05 -12.69
CA ARG A 264 18.61 10.30 -12.04
C ARG A 264 17.55 9.48 -12.75
N ARG A 265 16.66 8.87 -12.00
CA ARG A 265 15.58 8.04 -12.52
C ARG A 265 14.23 8.77 -12.46
N GLU A 266 13.46 8.68 -13.54
CA GLU A 266 12.04 9.06 -13.57
C GLU A 266 11.24 7.95 -14.25
N GLY A 267 10.54 7.15 -13.45
CA GLY A 267 9.85 5.95 -13.95
C GLY A 267 10.83 4.91 -14.51
N VAL A 268 10.79 4.67 -15.82
CA VAL A 268 11.68 3.76 -16.53
C VAL A 268 12.82 4.50 -17.26
N ASP A 269 12.74 5.81 -17.33
CA ASP A 269 13.73 6.63 -18.02
C ASP A 269 14.85 7.07 -17.08
N VAL A 270 16.01 7.29 -17.66
CA VAL A 270 17.24 7.71 -16.97
C VAL A 270 17.68 9.07 -17.49
N PHE A 271 18.05 9.95 -16.60
CA PHE A 271 18.53 11.30 -16.91
C PHE A 271 19.97 11.43 -16.44
N CYS A 272 20.82 12.07 -17.25
CA CYS A 272 22.17 12.45 -16.84
C CYS A 272 22.58 13.76 -17.49
N ASP A 273 23.52 14.46 -16.87
CA ASP A 273 24.11 15.67 -17.37
C ASP A 273 25.48 15.36 -18.00
N ALA A 274 25.70 15.88 -19.20
CA ALA A 274 27.00 15.79 -19.92
C ALA A 274 27.67 17.16 -19.99
N PRO A 275 28.67 17.41 -19.16
CA PRO A 275 29.46 18.64 -19.30
C PRO A 275 30.30 18.55 -20.56
N ILE A 276 30.26 19.59 -21.39
CA ILE A 276 31.05 19.73 -22.60
C ILE A 276 31.78 21.08 -22.63
N THR A 277 32.87 21.14 -23.38
CA THR A 277 33.58 22.40 -23.58
C THR A 277 32.88 23.28 -24.61
N PHE A 278 33.11 24.58 -24.56
CA PHE A 278 32.63 25.53 -25.56
C PHE A 278 33.05 25.13 -26.99
N ALA A 279 34.29 24.70 -27.17
CA ALA A 279 34.80 24.28 -28.48
C ALA A 279 34.03 23.05 -29.01
N GLN A 280 33.76 22.06 -28.16
CA GLN A 280 32.95 20.89 -28.54
C GLN A 280 31.52 21.27 -28.91
N ALA A 281 30.92 22.24 -28.21
CA ALA A 281 29.58 22.70 -28.51
C ALA A 281 29.51 23.41 -29.89
N VAL A 282 30.52 24.18 -30.23
CA VAL A 282 30.59 24.97 -31.49
C VAL A 282 30.93 24.09 -32.68
N LEU A 283 31.96 23.27 -32.54
CA LEU A 283 32.54 22.50 -33.68
C LEU A 283 31.91 21.10 -33.84
N GLY A 284 31.10 20.69 -32.89
CA GLY A 284 30.69 19.30 -32.77
C GLY A 284 31.81 18.42 -32.20
N ALA A 285 31.46 17.26 -31.71
CA ALA A 285 32.44 16.29 -31.20
C ALA A 285 31.80 14.92 -31.00
N THR A 286 32.58 13.85 -31.04
CA THR A 286 32.12 12.53 -30.57
C THR A 286 32.32 12.45 -29.06
N LEU A 287 31.22 12.31 -28.33
CA LEU A 287 31.20 12.20 -26.88
C LEU A 287 31.10 10.74 -26.46
N GLU A 288 31.78 10.37 -25.38
CA GLU A 288 31.55 9.10 -24.68
C GLU A 288 30.57 9.32 -23.53
N ILE A 289 29.31 8.98 -23.76
CA ILE A 289 28.25 9.16 -22.77
C ILE A 289 28.16 7.92 -21.88
N PRO A 290 28.21 8.08 -20.54
CA PRO A 290 27.98 6.98 -19.64
C PRO A 290 26.50 6.55 -19.71
N THR A 291 26.27 5.25 -19.75
CA THR A 291 24.95 4.65 -19.64
C THR A 291 24.98 3.58 -18.54
N ILE A 292 23.82 3.14 -18.11
CA ILE A 292 23.76 2.06 -17.11
C ILE A 292 24.38 0.74 -17.61
N ASP A 293 24.43 0.54 -18.94
CA ASP A 293 25.05 -0.65 -19.58
C ASP A 293 26.55 -0.48 -19.84
N GLY A 294 27.08 0.73 -19.73
CA GLY A 294 28.45 1.08 -20.12
C GLY A 294 28.50 2.39 -20.89
N LYS A 295 29.57 2.65 -21.61
CA LYS A 295 29.73 3.87 -22.40
C LYS A 295 29.22 3.71 -23.82
N VAL A 296 28.58 4.77 -24.36
CA VAL A 296 28.06 4.84 -25.73
C VAL A 296 28.65 6.07 -26.39
N LYS A 297 29.15 5.92 -27.62
CA LYS A 297 29.59 7.03 -28.44
C LYS A 297 28.40 7.75 -29.04
N TYR A 298 28.40 9.06 -28.93
CA TYR A 298 27.36 9.94 -29.48
C TYR A 298 27.99 11.10 -30.21
N ASP A 299 27.64 11.30 -31.47
CA ASP A 299 28.15 12.41 -32.27
C ASP A 299 27.29 13.64 -32.01
N LEU A 300 27.92 14.61 -31.36
CA LEU A 300 27.35 15.90 -31.02
C LEU A 300 27.34 16.79 -32.27
N PRO A 301 26.17 17.28 -32.71
CA PRO A 301 26.11 18.23 -33.81
C PRO A 301 26.81 19.56 -33.47
N GLU A 302 27.39 20.21 -34.49
CA GLU A 302 27.93 21.56 -34.36
C GLU A 302 26.82 22.56 -33.99
N GLY A 303 27.22 23.61 -33.24
CA GLY A 303 26.28 24.64 -32.79
C GLY A 303 25.31 24.19 -31.68
N THR A 304 25.58 23.06 -31.01
CA THR A 304 24.73 22.55 -29.90
C THR A 304 24.71 23.54 -28.75
N GLN A 305 23.52 23.91 -28.33
CA GLN A 305 23.28 24.86 -27.23
C GLN A 305 23.26 24.17 -25.86
N THR A 306 23.67 24.91 -24.81
CA THR A 306 23.50 24.42 -23.43
C THR A 306 22.02 24.17 -23.14
N GLY A 307 21.73 23.09 -22.39
CA GLY A 307 20.35 22.65 -22.09
C GLY A 307 19.72 21.81 -23.20
N THR A 308 20.45 21.53 -24.30
CA THR A 308 19.97 20.59 -25.33
C THR A 308 19.91 19.18 -24.76
N VAL A 309 18.78 18.48 -24.97
CA VAL A 309 18.55 17.13 -24.47
C VAL A 309 18.59 16.13 -25.62
N PHE A 310 19.42 15.11 -25.51
CA PHE A 310 19.48 13.98 -26.45
C PHE A 310 18.79 12.78 -25.84
N ARG A 311 18.16 11.98 -26.69
CA ARG A 311 17.51 10.73 -26.31
C ARG A 311 18.32 9.53 -26.84
N LEU A 312 18.82 8.72 -25.94
CA LEU A 312 19.45 7.44 -26.25
C LEU A 312 18.40 6.33 -26.07
N ARG A 313 17.87 5.86 -27.18
CA ARG A 313 16.76 4.88 -27.17
C ARG A 313 17.18 3.54 -26.54
N GLY A 314 16.32 2.99 -25.68
CA GLY A 314 16.52 1.71 -25.05
C GLY A 314 17.69 1.67 -24.04
N LYS A 315 18.17 2.83 -23.56
CA LYS A 315 19.26 2.94 -22.56
C LYS A 315 18.76 3.28 -21.16
N GLY A 316 17.45 3.27 -20.95
CA GLY A 316 16.82 3.42 -19.66
C GLY A 316 16.73 2.10 -18.85
N ILE A 317 15.85 2.05 -17.90
CA ILE A 317 15.64 0.92 -16.97
C ILE A 317 14.64 -0.07 -17.57
N PRO A 318 14.83 -1.40 -17.41
CA PRO A 318 13.84 -2.39 -17.81
C PRO A 318 12.51 -2.18 -17.09
N VAL A 319 11.41 -2.47 -17.77
CA VAL A 319 10.06 -2.43 -17.17
C VAL A 319 9.91 -3.59 -16.20
N LEU A 320 9.60 -3.29 -14.93
CA LEU A 320 9.41 -4.30 -13.89
C LEU A 320 8.29 -5.30 -14.31
N ASN A 321 8.61 -6.58 -14.31
CA ASN A 321 7.69 -7.67 -14.70
C ASN A 321 7.07 -7.51 -16.11
N GLY A 322 7.61 -6.65 -16.96
CA GLY A 322 7.10 -6.34 -18.29
C GLY A 322 8.12 -6.62 -19.39
N ARG A 323 7.76 -6.23 -20.61
CA ARG A 323 8.64 -6.23 -21.77
C ARG A 323 9.04 -4.81 -22.12
N GLY A 324 10.26 -4.65 -22.58
CA GLY A 324 10.79 -3.36 -23.00
C GLY A 324 11.62 -2.67 -21.93
N ARG A 325 12.09 -1.49 -22.30
CA ARG A 325 13.05 -0.71 -21.54
C ARG A 325 12.83 0.77 -21.86
N GLY A 326 13.04 1.64 -20.88
CA GLY A 326 13.01 3.09 -21.05
C GLY A 326 14.20 3.61 -21.85
N ASP A 327 14.28 4.91 -21.97
CA ASP A 327 15.32 5.63 -22.68
C ASP A 327 16.22 6.39 -21.71
N GLN A 328 17.40 6.80 -22.20
CA GLN A 328 18.23 7.72 -21.44
C GLN A 328 18.20 9.09 -22.10
N TYR A 329 17.95 10.12 -21.30
CA TYR A 329 17.97 11.52 -21.69
C TYR A 329 19.27 12.16 -21.15
N VAL A 330 20.02 12.75 -22.06
CA VAL A 330 21.32 13.38 -21.75
C VAL A 330 21.18 14.87 -21.97
N THR A 331 21.31 15.65 -20.90
CA THR A 331 21.31 17.11 -20.98
C THR A 331 22.70 17.61 -21.13
N VAL A 332 22.96 18.37 -22.19
CA VAL A 332 24.28 18.96 -22.43
C VAL A 332 24.42 20.28 -21.70
N ASN A 333 25.48 20.40 -20.93
CA ASN A 333 25.83 21.61 -20.21
C ASN A 333 27.19 22.14 -20.68
N VAL A 334 27.19 23.31 -21.31
CA VAL A 334 28.45 23.93 -21.75
C VAL A 334 29.17 24.54 -20.56
N GLU A 335 30.34 24.03 -20.28
CA GLU A 335 31.20 24.54 -19.21
C GLU A 335 32.08 25.69 -19.70
N THR A 336 31.99 26.83 -19.02
CA THR A 336 32.84 27.99 -19.30
C THR A 336 34.22 27.82 -18.65
N PRO A 337 35.32 27.88 -19.43
CA PRO A 337 36.65 27.67 -18.89
C PRO A 337 37.05 28.77 -17.91
N ARG A 338 37.70 28.36 -16.82
CA ARG A 338 38.23 29.26 -15.79
C ARG A 338 39.75 29.24 -15.78
N ASN A 339 40.38 30.26 -15.16
CA ASN A 339 41.83 30.35 -14.96
C ASN A 339 42.65 30.36 -16.26
N LEU A 340 42.17 31.09 -17.29
CA LEU A 340 42.83 31.21 -18.56
C LEU A 340 44.18 31.97 -18.45
N THR A 341 45.18 31.51 -19.18
CA THR A 341 46.48 32.21 -19.35
C THR A 341 46.30 33.48 -20.16
N LYS A 342 47.34 34.36 -20.20
CA LYS A 342 47.28 35.58 -21.01
C LYS A 342 47.12 35.26 -22.49
N GLU A 343 47.83 34.30 -23.01
CA GLU A 343 47.76 33.85 -24.40
C GLU A 343 46.39 33.31 -24.78
N GLN A 344 45.80 32.50 -23.89
CA GLN A 344 44.42 31.95 -24.09
C GLN A 344 43.37 33.06 -24.11
N LYS A 345 43.55 34.10 -23.27
CA LYS A 345 42.64 35.26 -23.27
C LYS A 345 42.78 36.09 -24.55
N GLU A 346 44.00 36.25 -25.08
CA GLU A 346 44.23 36.96 -26.34
C GLU A 346 43.64 36.20 -27.53
N ALA A 347 43.84 34.88 -27.61
CA ALA A 347 43.23 34.03 -28.63
C ALA A 347 41.68 34.11 -28.58
N LEU A 348 41.11 34.09 -27.39
CA LEU A 348 39.66 34.21 -27.22
C LEU A 348 39.10 35.57 -27.59
N ARG A 349 39.88 36.68 -27.36
CA ARG A 349 39.54 38.03 -27.83
C ARG A 349 39.54 38.10 -29.34
N SER A 350 40.63 37.62 -29.99
CA SER A 350 40.73 37.59 -31.44
C SER A 350 39.57 36.80 -32.08
N PHE A 351 39.20 35.66 -31.49
CA PHE A 351 38.03 34.90 -31.92
C PHE A 351 36.73 35.69 -31.75
N SER A 352 36.55 36.36 -30.60
CA SER A 352 35.37 37.20 -30.33
C SER A 352 35.24 38.35 -31.33
N ASP A 353 36.34 38.95 -31.74
CA ASP A 353 36.35 40.10 -32.68
C ASP A 353 36.00 39.64 -34.11
N MET A 354 36.25 38.39 -34.46
CA MET A 354 35.85 37.80 -35.75
C MET A 354 34.35 37.41 -35.80
N LEU A 355 33.69 37.29 -34.64
CA LEU A 355 32.26 36.92 -34.57
C LEU A 355 31.39 38.17 -34.77
N GLY A 356 30.40 38.06 -35.65
CA GLY A 356 29.39 39.08 -35.87
C GLY A 356 28.06 38.80 -35.16
N GLU A 357 27.17 39.75 -35.18
CA GLU A 357 25.80 39.57 -34.65
C GLU A 357 25.03 38.44 -35.34
N SER A 358 25.40 38.08 -36.57
CA SER A 358 24.80 36.98 -37.32
C SER A 358 25.01 35.62 -36.63
N ASN A 359 26.03 35.47 -35.81
CA ASN A 359 26.36 34.24 -35.11
C ASN A 359 25.52 34.02 -33.83
N TYR A 360 24.71 35.01 -33.43
CA TYR A 360 23.96 34.97 -32.17
C TYR A 360 22.43 35.25 -32.38
N GLU A 361 21.67 34.26 -32.81
CA GLU A 361 20.26 34.45 -33.12
C GLU A 361 19.40 34.87 -31.90
N LYS A 362 19.61 34.21 -30.76
CA LYS A 362 18.84 34.52 -29.52
C LYS A 362 19.18 35.92 -28.99
N ARG A 363 20.42 36.39 -29.11
CA ARG A 363 20.83 37.73 -28.68
C ARG A 363 20.13 38.80 -29.51
N LYS A 364 19.98 38.61 -30.85
CA LYS A 364 19.23 39.52 -31.73
C LYS A 364 17.81 39.69 -31.30
N SER A 365 17.13 38.58 -30.97
CA SER A 365 15.71 38.63 -30.62
C SER A 365 15.49 39.30 -29.25
N PHE A 366 16.41 39.12 -28.30
CA PHE A 366 16.29 39.69 -26.96
C PHE A 366 16.47 41.22 -26.95
N PHE A 367 17.49 41.74 -27.67
CA PHE A 367 17.78 43.18 -27.72
C PHE A 367 16.98 43.93 -28.77
N LYS A 368 16.27 43.28 -29.71
CA LYS A 368 15.35 43.91 -30.67
C LYS A 368 13.93 44.10 -30.21
N LYS A 369 13.56 43.58 -29.03
CA LYS A 369 12.26 43.95 -28.40
C LYS A 369 12.39 45.29 -27.72
N LYS A 370 12.26 46.38 -28.51
CA LYS A 370 11.89 47.71 -28.05
C LYS A 370 10.53 48.05 -28.64
#